data_f84260d0f475d774cdbe7f7d02f7d40a
#
_entry.id   f84260d0f475d774cdbe7f7d02f7d40a
#
_cell.length_a   1.000
_cell.length_b   1.000
_cell.length_c   1.000
_cell.angle_alpha   90.00
_cell.angle_beta   90.00
_cell.angle_gamma   90.00
#
_symmetry.space_group_name_H-M   'P 1'
#
loop_
_entity.id
_entity.type
_entity.pdbx_description
1 polymer ?
#
loop_
_entity_poly.entity_id
_entity_poly.type
_entity_poly.pdbx_seq_one_letter_code
_entity_poly.pdbx_strand_id
1 'polypeptide(L)'
;MDARHNMHRTGSCTEGGFAKASARFGVVTAQGGWRKVTWGVVAGVAAVATAGSLMAPSAALAAECVNVGGTQYNAGTAAGDDAGTWAWDGADDMKLNGYNGGVIKAEGKLNIAYEGKNTVKTEPDYTGAAIKAQDGTSQKAELNITSSNSTDELNVTAEADAIKSTGDLSISGPGTVNTTSTASDGIEAKGDLSITGSGTVNAMGGTEGIQSKGKTTIDSSGTVIAKGGEGYGVAAGSDLVIKGGGKVEANSIEEAAIWAKDGINISGGSQVKANSEGDLAVDTEGSLAVTNASLDASGVEYGVYAYKGVTLDHATVTVRTSASGGQASPSSPTGTTSSSKMVPSWTRSQKESSQLRSLPETTSPTSRVAISTSATPLSRL
;
A
#
# COMPACT_ATOMS: atom_id res chain seq x y z
N MET A 1 -54.09 6.16 17.84
CA MET A 1 -53.34 7.16 16.99
C MET A 1 -51.92 7.14 17.50
N ASP A 2 -51.07 6.27 16.91
CA ASP A 2 -49.66 6.16 17.26
C ASP A 2 -48.82 6.73 16.16
N ALA A 3 -48.22 7.87 16.43
CA ALA A 3 -47.25 8.52 15.54
C ALA A 3 -45.88 7.83 15.75
N ARG A 4 -45.51 6.96 14.83
CA ARG A 4 -44.15 6.37 14.79
C ARG A 4 -43.21 7.43 14.21
N HIS A 5 -42.34 7.93 15.06
CA HIS A 5 -41.20 8.76 14.63
C HIS A 5 -40.19 7.89 13.87
N ASN A 6 -40.09 8.12 12.58
CA ASN A 6 -39.03 7.61 11.73
C ASN A 6 -37.78 8.47 12.02
N MET A 7 -36.85 7.98 12.84
CA MET A 7 -35.54 8.63 12.99
C MET A 7 -34.69 8.25 11.79
N HIS A 8 -34.63 9.12 10.80
CA HIS A 8 -33.57 9.12 9.83
C HIS A 8 -32.25 9.46 10.53
N ARG A 9 -31.32 8.52 10.55
CA ARG A 9 -29.91 8.80 10.87
C ARG A 9 -29.33 9.61 9.73
N THR A 10 -29.08 10.86 9.95
CA THR A 10 -28.25 11.69 9.04
C THR A 10 -26.80 11.52 9.47
N GLY A 11 -26.06 10.57 8.83
CA GLY A 11 -24.62 10.54 8.87
C GLY A 11 -24.08 11.81 8.20
N SER A 12 -23.16 12.52 8.82
CA SER A 12 -22.59 13.76 8.28
C SER A 12 -21.18 13.49 7.77
N CYS A 13 -20.95 13.63 6.47
CA CYS A 13 -19.61 13.66 5.87
C CYS A 13 -18.86 14.99 6.14
N THR A 14 -19.36 15.84 7.03
CA THR A 14 -18.69 17.08 7.42
C THR A 14 -17.67 16.81 8.53
N GLU A 15 -16.51 17.42 8.44
CA GLU A 15 -15.51 17.39 9.51
C GLU A 15 -16.05 18.04 10.79
N GLY A 16 -16.13 17.24 11.86
CA GLY A 16 -16.44 17.72 13.20
C GLY A 16 -17.88 17.52 13.66
N GLY A 17 -18.17 16.39 14.27
CA GLY A 17 -19.41 16.20 15.00
C GLY A 17 -19.48 14.80 15.63
N PHE A 18 -19.04 14.66 16.89
CA PHE A 18 -19.24 13.46 17.66
C PHE A 18 -20.70 13.30 18.05
N ALA A 19 -21.43 12.38 17.43
CA ALA A 19 -22.72 11.91 17.93
C ALA A 19 -22.61 10.41 18.26
N LYS A 20 -22.63 10.07 19.55
CA LYS A 20 -22.75 8.68 20.05
C LYS A 20 -24.13 8.15 19.68
N ALA A 21 -24.19 7.11 18.85
CA ALA A 21 -25.41 6.35 18.58
C ALA A 21 -25.24 4.89 18.96
N SER A 22 -26.03 4.45 19.96
CA SER A 22 -26.12 3.04 20.38
C SER A 22 -26.98 2.25 19.40
N ALA A 23 -26.46 1.18 18.82
CA ALA A 23 -27.20 0.27 17.95
C ALA A 23 -28.12 -0.65 18.77
N ARG A 24 -29.42 -0.68 18.45
CA ARG A 24 -30.32 -1.77 18.82
C ARG A 24 -30.73 -2.54 17.57
N PHE A 25 -30.48 -3.85 17.57
CA PHE A 25 -30.87 -4.75 16.49
C PHE A 25 -32.40 -4.94 16.49
N GLY A 26 -33.03 -4.71 15.35
CA GLY A 26 -34.38 -5.07 15.04
C GLY A 26 -34.43 -5.86 13.75
N VAL A 27 -34.89 -7.11 13.80
CA VAL A 27 -35.13 -7.95 12.61
C VAL A 27 -36.44 -7.49 11.98
N VAL A 28 -36.39 -7.07 10.71
CA VAL A 28 -37.57 -6.76 9.89
C VAL A 28 -37.61 -7.73 8.71
N THR A 29 -38.64 -8.57 8.68
CA THR A 29 -39.03 -9.38 7.53
C THR A 29 -39.94 -8.56 6.62
N ALA A 30 -39.52 -8.29 5.38
CA ALA A 30 -40.35 -7.64 4.36
C ALA A 30 -40.77 -8.63 3.28
N GLN A 31 -42.10 -8.81 3.11
CA GLN A 31 -42.72 -9.41 1.92
C GLN A 31 -43.20 -8.29 0.97
N GLY A 32 -42.91 -8.44 -0.32
CA GLY A 32 -43.69 -7.70 -1.34
C GLY A 32 -42.90 -7.27 -2.57
N GLY A 33 -43.16 -7.94 -3.69
CA GLY A 33 -43.37 -7.36 -5.02
C GLY A 33 -42.17 -6.90 -5.87
N TRP A 34 -41.62 -7.81 -6.64
CA TRP A 34 -40.55 -7.52 -7.63
C TRP A 34 -41.10 -7.02 -8.97
N ARG A 35 -40.65 -5.88 -9.42
CA ARG A 35 -40.60 -5.51 -10.85
C ARG A 35 -39.17 -5.64 -11.33
N LYS A 36 -38.96 -6.47 -12.36
CA LYS A 36 -37.66 -6.73 -12.96
C LYS A 36 -37.16 -5.51 -13.74
N VAL A 37 -36.02 -4.99 -13.37
CA VAL A 37 -35.16 -4.19 -14.23
C VAL A 37 -33.92 -5.03 -14.53
N THR A 38 -33.75 -5.41 -15.78
CA THR A 38 -32.63 -6.22 -16.24
C THR A 38 -31.39 -5.34 -16.41
N TRP A 39 -30.46 -5.46 -15.49
CA TRP A 39 -29.10 -4.93 -15.64
C TRP A 39 -28.18 -6.07 -16.08
N GLY A 40 -27.43 -5.82 -17.15
CA GLY A 40 -26.47 -6.78 -17.65
C GLY A 40 -25.33 -6.97 -16.64
N VAL A 41 -25.25 -8.17 -16.08
CA VAL A 41 -24.16 -8.59 -15.23
C VAL A 41 -22.96 -8.92 -16.10
N VAL A 42 -21.89 -8.14 -16.01
CA VAL A 42 -20.56 -8.59 -16.43
C VAL A 42 -19.99 -9.40 -15.26
N ALA A 43 -20.16 -10.71 -15.34
CA ALA A 43 -19.55 -11.65 -14.42
C ALA A 43 -18.09 -11.88 -14.81
N GLY A 44 -17.18 -11.70 -13.89
CA GLY A 44 -15.79 -12.06 -14.12
C GLY A 44 -14.84 -11.71 -12.97
N VAL A 45 -15.11 -12.21 -11.75
CA VAL A 45 -14.05 -12.35 -10.76
C VAL A 45 -14.15 -13.76 -10.17
N ALA A 46 -13.28 -14.65 -10.65
CA ALA A 46 -13.07 -15.95 -10.04
C ALA A 46 -12.26 -15.76 -8.75
N ALA A 47 -12.92 -15.88 -7.62
CA ALA A 47 -12.26 -15.94 -6.32
C ALA A 47 -11.58 -17.31 -6.17
N VAL A 48 -10.24 -17.34 -6.12
CA VAL A 48 -9.49 -18.49 -5.64
C VAL A 48 -9.45 -18.41 -4.11
N ALA A 49 -10.31 -19.19 -3.47
CA ALA A 49 -10.30 -19.36 -2.03
C ALA A 49 -9.20 -20.35 -1.63
N THR A 50 -8.12 -19.86 -1.03
CA THR A 50 -7.21 -20.68 -0.23
C THR A 50 -7.64 -20.62 1.23
N ALA A 51 -8.01 -21.79 1.76
CA ALA A 51 -8.45 -21.94 3.15
C ALA A 51 -7.30 -21.65 4.13
N GLY A 52 -7.48 -20.63 4.95
CA GLY A 52 -6.60 -20.30 6.08
C GLY A 52 -7.35 -19.43 7.07
N SER A 53 -7.73 -20.06 8.21
CA SER A 53 -8.30 -19.48 9.46
C SER A 53 -9.34 -18.36 9.31
N LEU A 54 -10.59 -18.76 9.54
CA LEU A 54 -11.75 -17.90 9.71
C LEU A 54 -11.65 -17.07 11.00
N MET A 55 -11.03 -15.91 10.92
CA MET A 55 -11.55 -14.73 11.58
C MET A 55 -12.46 -14.07 10.55
N ALA A 56 -13.77 -14.06 10.82
CA ALA A 56 -14.70 -13.33 9.97
C ALA A 56 -14.26 -11.85 9.98
N PRO A 57 -13.88 -11.26 8.83
CA PRO A 57 -13.66 -9.84 8.79
C PRO A 57 -14.99 -9.18 9.19
N SER A 58 -14.93 -8.20 10.08
CA SER A 58 -16.08 -7.32 10.29
C SER A 58 -16.41 -6.72 8.92
N ALA A 59 -17.57 -7.09 8.37
CA ALA A 59 -17.99 -6.58 7.08
C ALA A 59 -17.99 -5.05 7.17
N ALA A 60 -17.20 -4.39 6.32
CA ALA A 60 -17.24 -2.95 6.23
C ALA A 60 -18.65 -2.54 5.81
N LEU A 61 -19.21 -1.55 6.50
CA LEU A 61 -20.53 -1.04 6.16
C LEU A 61 -20.47 -0.25 4.85
N ALA A 62 -21.49 -0.40 4.03
CA ALA A 62 -21.67 0.43 2.84
C ALA A 62 -21.60 1.91 3.20
N ALA A 63 -21.21 2.76 2.24
CA ALA A 63 -21.08 4.18 2.49
C ALA A 63 -22.42 4.80 2.93
N GLU A 64 -22.44 5.45 4.08
CA GLU A 64 -23.61 6.20 4.55
C GLU A 64 -23.80 7.48 3.74
N CYS A 65 -22.73 8.04 3.21
CA CYS A 65 -22.73 9.18 2.31
C CYS A 65 -21.40 9.28 1.56
N VAL A 66 -21.42 10.01 0.44
CA VAL A 66 -20.21 10.43 -0.26
C VAL A 66 -20.19 11.96 -0.40
N ASN A 67 -19.00 12.53 -0.40
CA ASN A 67 -18.75 13.92 -0.77
C ASN A 67 -17.92 13.92 -2.05
N VAL A 68 -18.41 14.62 -3.08
CA VAL A 68 -17.73 14.75 -4.36
C VAL A 68 -17.59 16.24 -4.68
N GLY A 69 -16.36 16.74 -4.75
CA GLY A 69 -16.09 18.14 -5.04
C GLY A 69 -16.69 19.11 -4.03
N GLY A 70 -16.80 18.73 -2.75
CA GLY A 70 -17.41 19.55 -1.69
C GLY A 70 -18.92 19.38 -1.53
N THR A 71 -19.60 18.66 -2.42
CA THR A 71 -21.05 18.41 -2.32
C THR A 71 -21.30 17.03 -1.71
N GLN A 72 -22.16 16.99 -0.68
CA GLN A 72 -22.54 15.76 0.01
C GLN A 72 -23.78 15.11 -0.62
N TYR A 73 -23.72 13.79 -0.80
CA TYR A 73 -24.80 12.92 -1.25
C TYR A 73 -25.02 11.81 -0.23
N ASN A 74 -26.26 11.59 0.19
CA ASN A 74 -26.59 10.60 1.22
C ASN A 74 -26.97 9.26 0.61
N ALA A 75 -26.71 8.17 1.34
CA ALA A 75 -27.08 6.81 0.94
C ALA A 75 -28.57 6.65 0.60
N GLY A 76 -28.85 5.67 -0.25
CA GLY A 76 -30.19 5.34 -0.73
C GLY A 76 -30.63 6.14 -1.96
N THR A 77 -29.85 7.09 -2.43
CA THR A 77 -30.14 7.85 -3.65
C THR A 77 -28.91 7.91 -4.53
N ALA A 78 -29.02 7.37 -5.74
CA ALA A 78 -27.94 7.48 -6.72
C ALA A 78 -27.68 8.95 -7.08
N ALA A 79 -26.41 9.28 -7.30
CA ALA A 79 -25.95 10.62 -7.62
C ALA A 79 -24.93 10.57 -8.77
N GLY A 80 -24.74 11.70 -9.45
CA GLY A 80 -23.78 11.87 -10.53
C GLY A 80 -23.86 13.27 -11.08
N ASP A 81 -23.00 13.59 -12.05
CA ASP A 81 -23.08 14.84 -12.78
C ASP A 81 -23.81 14.66 -14.13
N ASP A 82 -24.31 15.76 -14.67
CA ASP A 82 -25.03 15.76 -15.97
C ASP A 82 -24.11 15.38 -17.15
N ALA A 83 -22.80 15.57 -16.99
CA ALA A 83 -21.81 15.20 -17.99
C ALA A 83 -21.45 13.70 -17.97
N GLY A 84 -21.88 12.96 -16.93
CA GLY A 84 -21.59 11.54 -16.75
C GLY A 84 -20.12 11.25 -16.43
N THR A 85 -19.40 12.24 -15.90
CA THR A 85 -17.99 12.07 -15.54
C THR A 85 -17.80 11.30 -14.24
N TRP A 86 -18.84 11.26 -13.41
CA TRP A 86 -18.91 10.39 -12.24
C TRP A 86 -20.35 9.97 -11.96
N ALA A 87 -20.53 8.82 -11.35
CA ALA A 87 -21.80 8.31 -10.87
C ALA A 87 -21.59 7.47 -9.60
N TRP A 88 -22.49 7.63 -8.63
CA TRP A 88 -22.55 6.82 -7.40
C TRP A 88 -23.91 6.16 -7.30
N ASP A 89 -23.97 4.88 -6.96
CA ASP A 89 -25.22 4.11 -6.90
C ASP A 89 -26.10 4.39 -5.66
N GLY A 90 -25.59 5.19 -4.73
CA GLY A 90 -26.27 5.48 -3.46
C GLY A 90 -25.94 4.47 -2.36
N ALA A 91 -24.96 3.61 -2.58
CA ALA A 91 -24.45 2.61 -1.61
C ALA A 91 -22.93 2.68 -1.54
N ASP A 92 -22.20 1.80 -2.20
CA ASP A 92 -20.74 1.73 -2.13
C ASP A 92 -20.04 1.76 -3.49
N ASP A 93 -20.76 1.73 -4.61
CA ASP A 93 -20.17 1.71 -5.94
C ASP A 93 -20.17 3.08 -6.62
N MET A 94 -18.98 3.54 -6.98
CA MET A 94 -18.74 4.78 -7.71
C MET A 94 -18.03 4.51 -9.02
N LYS A 95 -18.46 5.16 -10.10
CA LYS A 95 -17.79 5.17 -11.39
C LYS A 95 -17.20 6.54 -11.67
N LEU A 96 -15.99 6.57 -12.22
CA LEU A 96 -15.36 7.75 -12.77
C LEU A 96 -15.08 7.52 -14.26
N ASN A 97 -15.44 8.49 -15.11
CA ASN A 97 -15.17 8.44 -16.54
C ASN A 97 -14.89 9.85 -17.07
N GLY A 98 -13.64 10.24 -17.05
CA GLY A 98 -13.23 11.60 -17.38
C GLY A 98 -13.46 12.63 -16.25
N TYR A 99 -13.57 12.17 -15.02
CA TYR A 99 -13.70 13.06 -13.86
C TYR A 99 -12.49 13.99 -13.75
N ASN A 100 -12.76 15.29 -13.61
CA ASN A 100 -11.72 16.29 -13.33
C ASN A 100 -12.27 17.25 -12.28
N GLY A 101 -12.02 16.94 -11.02
CA GLY A 101 -12.66 17.68 -9.93
C GLY A 101 -11.95 17.57 -8.59
N GLY A 102 -12.67 18.01 -7.55
CA GLY A 102 -12.22 18.04 -6.17
C GLY A 102 -12.25 16.67 -5.50
N VAL A 103 -12.22 16.70 -4.19
CA VAL A 103 -12.13 15.53 -3.31
C VAL A 103 -13.26 14.53 -3.53
N ILE A 104 -12.95 13.24 -3.29
CA ILE A 104 -13.92 12.14 -3.18
C ILE A 104 -13.76 11.52 -1.79
N LYS A 105 -14.77 11.67 -0.94
CA LYS A 105 -14.75 11.16 0.42
C LYS A 105 -16.01 10.36 0.71
N ALA A 106 -15.87 9.19 1.33
CA ALA A 106 -16.99 8.37 1.78
C ALA A 106 -16.94 8.12 3.29
N GLU A 107 -18.10 8.08 3.92
CA GLU A 107 -18.28 7.52 5.26
C GLU A 107 -18.78 6.09 5.11
N GLY A 108 -17.87 5.12 5.25
CA GLY A 108 -18.07 3.70 5.01
C GLY A 108 -17.23 3.18 3.86
N LYS A 109 -17.60 2.00 3.35
CA LYS A 109 -16.92 1.33 2.23
C LYS A 109 -17.15 2.11 0.93
N LEU A 110 -16.11 2.21 0.10
CA LEU A 110 -16.21 2.80 -1.23
C LEU A 110 -15.47 1.95 -2.26
N ASN A 111 -16.16 1.61 -3.34
CA ASN A 111 -15.59 0.98 -4.51
C ASN A 111 -15.56 2.01 -5.65
N ILE A 112 -14.38 2.34 -6.16
CA ILE A 112 -14.20 3.23 -7.30
C ILE A 112 -13.78 2.43 -8.51
N ALA A 113 -14.63 2.39 -9.53
CA ALA A 113 -14.26 1.91 -10.86
C ALA A 113 -13.96 3.13 -11.75
N TYR A 114 -12.75 3.19 -12.34
CA TYR A 114 -12.39 4.31 -13.22
C TYR A 114 -12.14 3.84 -14.65
N GLU A 115 -12.63 4.65 -15.60
CA GLU A 115 -12.47 4.49 -17.04
C GLU A 115 -11.94 5.80 -17.64
N GLY A 116 -11.11 5.71 -18.68
CA GLY A 116 -10.52 6.87 -19.32
C GLY A 116 -9.57 7.62 -18.39
N LYS A 117 -9.44 8.94 -18.62
CA LYS A 117 -8.51 9.79 -17.86
C LYS A 117 -9.24 10.58 -16.78
N ASN A 118 -8.91 10.32 -15.50
CA ASN A 118 -9.53 10.95 -14.35
C ASN A 118 -8.50 11.74 -13.54
N THR A 119 -8.93 12.85 -12.96
CA THR A 119 -8.11 13.70 -12.10
C THR A 119 -8.91 14.08 -10.85
N VAL A 120 -8.35 13.77 -9.68
CA VAL A 120 -8.87 14.18 -8.37
C VAL A 120 -7.81 15.07 -7.73
N LYS A 121 -8.17 16.30 -7.37
CA LYS A 121 -7.23 17.26 -6.80
C LYS A 121 -7.85 18.01 -5.65
N THR A 122 -7.12 18.16 -4.55
CA THR A 122 -7.55 19.02 -3.44
C THR A 122 -7.41 20.49 -3.82
N GLU A 123 -8.31 21.32 -3.28
CA GLU A 123 -8.12 22.78 -3.28
C GLU A 123 -6.92 23.14 -2.40
N PRO A 124 -6.28 24.30 -2.66
CA PRO A 124 -5.27 24.84 -1.74
C PRO A 124 -5.83 24.95 -0.32
N ASP A 125 -5.01 24.69 0.67
CA ASP A 125 -5.36 24.73 2.10
C ASP A 125 -6.33 23.61 2.58
N TYR A 126 -6.71 22.66 1.72
CA TYR A 126 -7.48 21.48 2.13
C TYR A 126 -6.56 20.47 2.80
N THR A 127 -6.76 20.25 4.11
CA THR A 127 -5.89 19.42 4.95
C THR A 127 -6.25 17.94 4.96
N GLY A 128 -7.27 17.52 4.20
CA GLY A 128 -7.71 16.14 4.10
C GLY A 128 -7.13 15.40 2.88
N ALA A 129 -7.35 14.09 2.81
CA ALA A 129 -6.98 13.29 1.65
C ALA A 129 -7.87 13.61 0.43
N ALA A 130 -7.30 13.48 -0.79
CA ALA A 130 -8.07 13.71 -2.01
C ALA A 130 -9.10 12.61 -2.28
N ILE A 131 -8.72 11.33 -2.10
CA ILE A 131 -9.66 10.21 -2.08
C ILE A 131 -9.60 9.56 -0.71
N LYS A 132 -10.76 9.43 -0.03
CA LYS A 132 -10.81 8.88 1.32
C LYS A 132 -12.03 8.01 1.55
N ALA A 133 -11.83 6.82 2.09
CA ALA A 133 -12.86 6.06 2.78
C ALA A 133 -12.58 6.07 4.28
N GLN A 134 -13.54 6.50 5.08
CA GLN A 134 -13.43 6.56 6.53
C GLN A 134 -14.73 6.12 7.19
N ASP A 135 -14.66 5.71 8.45
CA ASP A 135 -15.82 5.48 9.29
C ASP A 135 -15.70 6.34 10.55
N GLY A 136 -16.70 7.18 10.78
CA GLY A 136 -16.79 8.05 11.95
C GLY A 136 -16.91 7.32 13.29
N THR A 137 -17.10 6.00 13.30
CA THR A 137 -17.36 5.18 14.48
C THR A 137 -16.24 4.25 14.90
N SER A 138 -15.04 4.40 14.39
CA SER A 138 -13.87 3.52 14.63
C SER A 138 -13.96 2.14 13.95
N GLN A 139 -14.90 1.92 13.06
CA GLN A 139 -14.90 0.75 12.19
C GLN A 139 -14.00 1.01 10.98
N LYS A 140 -13.45 -0.04 10.42
CA LYS A 140 -12.53 0.06 9.29
C LYS A 140 -13.33 0.23 8.01
N ALA A 141 -13.26 1.41 7.39
CA ALA A 141 -13.81 1.61 6.05
C ALA A 141 -12.86 1.02 5.01
N GLU A 142 -13.38 0.26 4.07
CA GLU A 142 -12.63 -0.30 2.95
C GLU A 142 -12.66 0.63 1.74
N LEU A 143 -11.54 0.74 1.03
CA LEU A 143 -11.47 1.44 -0.25
C LEU A 143 -10.95 0.49 -1.33
N ASN A 144 -11.73 0.29 -2.38
CA ASN A 144 -11.34 -0.50 -3.54
C ASN A 144 -11.28 0.39 -4.78
N ILE A 145 -10.17 0.37 -5.50
CA ILE A 145 -9.95 1.15 -6.72
C ILE A 145 -9.64 0.18 -7.85
N THR A 146 -10.43 0.21 -8.93
CA THR A 146 -10.32 -0.74 -10.03
C THR A 146 -10.37 -0.08 -11.39
N SER A 147 -9.63 -0.63 -12.36
CA SER A 147 -9.73 -0.29 -13.78
C SER A 147 -10.02 -1.52 -14.63
N SER A 148 -10.58 -1.31 -15.81
CA SER A 148 -10.90 -2.36 -16.75
C SER A 148 -9.95 -2.40 -17.95
N ASN A 149 -9.33 -1.26 -18.30
CA ASN A 149 -8.47 -1.13 -19.48
C ASN A 149 -7.10 -0.59 -19.12
N SER A 150 -6.10 -0.96 -19.90
CA SER A 150 -4.71 -0.48 -19.72
C SER A 150 -4.53 1.01 -20.07
N THR A 151 -5.50 1.61 -20.75
CA THR A 151 -5.52 3.04 -21.08
C THR A 151 -6.18 3.91 -20.01
N ASP A 152 -6.81 3.26 -19.00
CA ASP A 152 -7.45 3.98 -17.91
C ASP A 152 -6.39 4.61 -16.98
N GLU A 153 -6.64 5.85 -16.56
CA GLU A 153 -5.72 6.64 -15.77
C GLU A 153 -6.46 7.37 -14.63
N LEU A 154 -5.96 7.24 -13.43
CA LEU A 154 -6.42 7.95 -12.24
C LEU A 154 -5.26 8.76 -11.67
N ASN A 155 -5.36 10.08 -11.75
CA ASN A 155 -4.39 11.03 -11.21
C ASN A 155 -4.94 11.65 -9.95
N VAL A 156 -4.23 11.51 -8.84
CA VAL A 156 -4.66 12.01 -7.53
C VAL A 156 -3.58 12.90 -6.94
N THR A 157 -3.93 14.15 -6.64
CA THR A 157 -2.99 15.12 -6.06
C THR A 157 -3.57 15.76 -4.82
N ALA A 158 -2.79 15.80 -3.75
CA ALA A 158 -3.15 16.41 -2.47
C ALA A 158 -1.95 17.07 -1.79
N GLU A 159 -2.22 17.93 -0.81
CA GLU A 159 -1.23 18.35 0.17
C GLU A 159 -1.06 17.27 1.26
N ALA A 160 -2.18 16.80 1.83
CA ALA A 160 -2.22 15.64 2.71
C ALA A 160 -2.13 14.32 1.91
N ASP A 161 -2.63 13.20 2.45
CA ASP A 161 -2.61 11.93 1.74
C ASP A 161 -3.33 12.03 0.38
N ALA A 162 -2.75 11.47 -0.68
CA ALA A 162 -3.48 11.48 -1.94
C ALA A 162 -4.63 10.46 -1.90
N ILE A 163 -4.35 9.22 -1.50
CA ILE A 163 -5.37 8.15 -1.30
C ILE A 163 -5.26 7.61 0.12
N LYS A 164 -6.39 7.57 0.84
CA LYS A 164 -6.44 7.08 2.23
C LYS A 164 -7.63 6.19 2.51
N SER A 165 -7.39 5.08 3.20
CA SER A 165 -8.43 4.25 3.82
C SER A 165 -8.21 4.11 5.33
N THR A 166 -9.28 4.22 6.13
CA THR A 166 -9.19 3.91 7.58
C THR A 166 -9.26 2.41 7.87
N GLY A 167 -9.55 1.59 6.88
CA GLY A 167 -9.46 0.13 6.88
C GLY A 167 -8.52 -0.35 5.79
N ASP A 168 -8.93 -1.41 5.12
CA ASP A 168 -8.16 -2.02 4.06
C ASP A 168 -8.26 -1.22 2.76
N LEU A 169 -7.21 -1.26 1.94
CA LEU A 169 -7.14 -0.61 0.64
C LEU A 169 -6.75 -1.62 -0.43
N SER A 170 -7.50 -1.65 -1.51
CA SER A 170 -7.17 -2.46 -2.68
C SER A 170 -7.08 -1.61 -3.94
N ILE A 171 -6.02 -1.80 -4.71
CA ILE A 171 -5.85 -1.21 -6.05
C ILE A 171 -5.65 -2.36 -7.03
N SER A 172 -6.47 -2.41 -8.09
CA SER A 172 -6.45 -3.54 -9.03
C SER A 172 -6.76 -3.12 -10.46
N GLY A 173 -6.38 -4.00 -11.40
CA GLY A 173 -6.66 -3.82 -12.82
C GLY A 173 -5.43 -3.49 -13.66
N PRO A 174 -5.63 -3.27 -14.96
CA PRO A 174 -4.54 -3.01 -15.92
C PRO A 174 -4.22 -1.52 -16.11
N GLY A 175 -5.01 -0.59 -15.56
CA GLY A 175 -4.84 0.85 -15.74
C GLY A 175 -3.69 1.44 -14.90
N THR A 176 -3.59 2.75 -14.94
CA THR A 176 -2.57 3.50 -14.22
C THR A 176 -3.18 4.30 -13.07
N VAL A 177 -2.58 4.22 -11.89
CA VAL A 177 -2.87 5.07 -10.72
C VAL A 177 -1.62 5.89 -10.42
N ASN A 178 -1.75 7.21 -10.52
CA ASN A 178 -0.70 8.16 -10.15
C ASN A 178 -1.15 8.94 -8.93
N THR A 179 -0.40 8.87 -7.84
CA THR A 179 -0.66 9.66 -6.64
C THR A 179 0.50 10.59 -6.34
N THR A 180 0.19 11.80 -5.90
CA THR A 180 1.17 12.77 -5.44
C THR A 180 0.63 13.46 -4.19
N SER A 181 1.34 13.28 -3.09
CA SER A 181 1.18 14.07 -1.87
C SER A 181 2.41 14.93 -1.65
N THR A 182 2.23 16.18 -1.23
CA THR A 182 3.36 17.07 -0.98
C THR A 182 3.83 17.10 0.46
N ALA A 183 2.97 16.70 1.42
CA ALA A 183 3.30 16.76 2.85
C ALA A 183 2.95 15.48 3.64
N SER A 184 2.32 14.49 3.00
CA SER A 184 1.94 13.23 3.66
C SER A 184 2.16 12.05 2.71
N ASP A 185 1.36 10.99 2.80
CA ASP A 185 1.56 9.76 2.06
C ASP A 185 0.93 9.81 0.66
N GLY A 186 1.60 9.22 -0.32
CA GLY A 186 1.00 9.00 -1.62
C GLY A 186 -0.21 8.07 -1.53
N ILE A 187 -0.07 6.94 -0.79
CA ILE A 187 -1.13 5.96 -0.53
C ILE A 187 -1.04 5.50 0.93
N GLU A 188 -2.11 5.66 1.71
CA GLU A 188 -2.19 5.19 3.09
C GLU A 188 -3.37 4.22 3.31
N ALA A 189 -3.09 3.04 3.88
CA ALA A 189 -4.07 2.13 4.45
C ALA A 189 -3.86 2.00 5.96
N LYS A 190 -4.89 2.23 6.77
CA LYS A 190 -4.81 1.94 8.21
C LYS A 190 -5.01 0.45 8.52
N GLY A 191 -5.49 -0.34 7.56
CA GLY A 191 -5.55 -1.79 7.57
C GLY A 191 -4.50 -2.40 6.64
N ASP A 192 -4.89 -3.46 5.94
CA ASP A 192 -4.07 -4.13 4.94
C ASP A 192 -4.13 -3.39 3.59
N LEU A 193 -3.02 -3.44 2.85
CA LEU A 193 -2.93 -2.92 1.49
C LEU A 193 -2.70 -4.03 0.48
N SER A 194 -3.48 -4.04 -0.60
CA SER A 194 -3.33 -4.97 -1.72
C SER A 194 -3.21 -4.23 -3.03
N ILE A 195 -2.13 -4.48 -3.79
CA ILE A 195 -1.96 -3.99 -5.17
C ILE A 195 -1.86 -5.21 -6.08
N THR A 196 -2.81 -5.33 -7.03
CA THR A 196 -2.92 -6.51 -7.90
C THR A 196 -3.15 -6.11 -9.36
N GLY A 197 -2.94 -7.07 -10.26
CA GLY A 197 -3.18 -6.87 -11.70
C GLY A 197 -1.92 -6.59 -12.51
N SER A 198 -2.10 -6.04 -13.70
CA SER A 198 -1.01 -5.78 -14.65
C SER A 198 -0.74 -4.29 -14.89
N GLY A 199 -1.43 -3.43 -14.16
CA GLY A 199 -1.35 -1.98 -14.30
C GLY A 199 -0.10 -1.36 -13.70
N THR A 200 -0.11 -0.03 -13.67
CA THR A 200 0.97 0.76 -13.08
C THR A 200 0.45 1.54 -11.87
N VAL A 201 1.17 1.49 -10.77
CA VAL A 201 0.93 2.34 -9.59
C VAL A 201 2.18 3.18 -9.35
N ASN A 202 2.04 4.50 -9.47
CA ASN A 202 3.09 5.46 -9.15
C ASN A 202 2.64 6.25 -7.91
N ALA A 203 3.30 6.04 -6.77
CA ALA A 203 2.95 6.67 -5.51
C ALA A 203 4.10 7.55 -5.02
N MET A 204 3.86 8.86 -4.95
CA MET A 204 4.80 9.84 -4.43
C MET A 204 4.20 10.48 -3.17
N GLY A 205 4.92 10.40 -2.06
CA GLY A 205 4.59 11.06 -0.80
C GLY A 205 5.67 12.05 -0.39
N GLY A 206 5.26 13.10 0.32
CA GLY A 206 6.17 13.96 1.07
C GLY A 206 6.77 13.20 2.25
N THR A 207 5.98 12.31 2.85
CA THR A 207 6.43 11.30 3.81
C THR A 207 6.61 9.96 3.11
N GLU A 208 5.68 9.03 3.21
CA GLU A 208 5.79 7.72 2.57
C GLU A 208 5.19 7.70 1.16
N GLY A 209 5.83 6.96 0.24
CA GLY A 209 5.21 6.68 -1.06
C GLY A 209 3.97 5.83 -0.89
N ILE A 210 4.13 4.68 -0.22
CA ILE A 210 3.07 3.71 0.11
C ILE A 210 3.21 3.31 1.58
N GLN A 211 2.13 3.44 2.36
CA GLN A 211 2.08 3.02 3.75
C GLN A 211 0.88 2.11 4.02
N SER A 212 1.08 1.02 4.75
CA SER A 212 0.01 0.29 5.44
C SER A 212 0.34 0.15 6.94
N LYS A 213 -0.68 0.13 7.80
CA LYS A 213 -0.50 -0.22 9.21
C LYS A 213 -0.64 -1.74 9.45
N GLY A 214 -1.20 -2.45 8.49
CA GLY A 214 -1.28 -3.91 8.43
C GLY A 214 -0.27 -4.50 7.45
N LYS A 215 -0.67 -5.57 6.79
CA LYS A 215 0.11 -6.26 5.76
C LYS A 215 0.04 -5.51 4.42
N THR A 216 1.17 -5.42 3.73
CA THR A 216 1.19 -4.99 2.32
C THR A 216 1.41 -6.20 1.42
N THR A 217 0.53 -6.37 0.43
CA THR A 217 0.68 -7.39 -0.62
C THR A 217 0.72 -6.71 -1.98
N ILE A 218 1.81 -6.90 -2.71
CA ILE A 218 1.97 -6.50 -4.12
C ILE A 218 2.01 -7.79 -4.94
N ASP A 219 0.86 -8.21 -5.47
CA ASP A 219 0.70 -9.39 -6.34
C ASP A 219 0.40 -8.91 -7.76
N SER A 220 1.41 -8.34 -8.39
CA SER A 220 1.26 -7.64 -9.66
C SER A 220 2.23 -8.17 -10.70
N SER A 221 1.76 -8.28 -11.93
CA SER A 221 2.62 -8.47 -13.11
C SER A 221 3.00 -7.15 -13.78
N GLY A 222 2.46 -6.03 -13.32
CA GLY A 222 2.75 -4.68 -13.79
C GLY A 222 3.90 -3.99 -13.07
N THR A 223 3.78 -2.68 -12.88
CA THR A 223 4.83 -1.86 -12.26
C THR A 223 4.29 -1.10 -11.05
N VAL A 224 5.01 -1.16 -9.94
CA VAL A 224 4.74 -0.33 -8.75
C VAL A 224 5.98 0.50 -8.46
N ILE A 225 5.82 1.83 -8.47
CA ILE A 225 6.87 2.78 -8.12
C ILE A 225 6.38 3.56 -6.90
N ALA A 226 7.13 3.46 -5.81
CA ALA A 226 6.85 4.16 -4.57
C ALA A 226 8.03 5.06 -4.20
N LYS A 227 7.74 6.33 -3.94
CA LYS A 227 8.76 7.31 -3.55
C LYS A 227 8.32 8.06 -2.30
N GLY A 228 9.08 7.88 -1.22
CA GLY A 228 9.00 8.67 0.00
C GLY A 228 9.98 9.84 -0.03
N GLY A 229 9.58 10.96 0.57
CA GLY A 229 10.44 12.10 0.85
C GLY A 229 11.15 11.93 2.18
N GLU A 230 10.51 12.34 3.27
CA GLU A 230 11.03 12.22 4.64
C GLU A 230 10.90 10.81 5.21
N GLY A 231 10.00 9.96 4.65
CA GLY A 231 9.73 8.60 5.10
C GLY A 231 10.11 7.54 4.07
N TYR A 232 9.50 6.39 4.19
CA TYR A 232 9.79 5.19 3.40
C TYR A 232 9.25 5.28 1.96
N GLY A 233 9.92 4.60 1.02
CA GLY A 233 9.29 4.33 -0.27
C GLY A 233 8.07 3.43 -0.10
N VAL A 234 8.25 2.26 0.55
CA VAL A 234 7.18 1.32 0.92
C VAL A 234 7.31 0.97 2.40
N ALA A 235 6.27 1.20 3.19
CA ALA A 235 6.18 0.82 4.60
C ALA A 235 5.03 -0.15 4.87
N ALA A 236 5.31 -1.27 5.53
CA ALA A 236 4.31 -2.24 6.00
C ALA A 236 4.38 -2.40 7.53
N GLY A 237 3.29 -2.11 8.22
CA GLY A 237 3.18 -2.26 9.67
C GLY A 237 3.15 -3.72 10.16
N SER A 238 3.12 -4.67 9.25
CA SER A 238 3.24 -6.12 9.47
C SER A 238 4.15 -6.70 8.38
N ASP A 239 3.72 -7.72 7.65
CA ASP A 239 4.46 -8.34 6.56
C ASP A 239 4.38 -7.54 5.25
N LEU A 240 5.46 -7.53 4.48
CA LEU A 240 5.47 -7.14 3.08
C LEU A 240 5.64 -8.37 2.19
N VAL A 241 4.68 -8.62 1.30
CA VAL A 241 4.73 -9.70 0.32
C VAL A 241 4.73 -9.11 -1.09
N ILE A 242 5.79 -9.38 -1.86
CA ILE A 242 5.92 -8.97 -3.26
C ILE A 242 5.99 -10.23 -4.13
N LYS A 243 5.04 -10.38 -5.06
CA LYS A 243 4.94 -11.52 -5.97
C LYS A 243 4.22 -11.14 -7.26
N GLY A 244 4.00 -12.09 -8.19
CA GLY A 244 3.25 -11.85 -9.43
C GLY A 244 4.13 -11.53 -10.64
N GLY A 245 5.45 -11.47 -10.49
CA GLY A 245 6.41 -11.36 -11.59
C GLY A 245 6.62 -9.94 -12.13
N GLY A 246 5.96 -8.95 -11.55
CA GLY A 246 6.10 -7.55 -11.95
C GLY A 246 7.33 -6.85 -11.39
N LYS A 247 7.41 -5.55 -11.67
CA LYS A 247 8.48 -4.68 -11.20
C LYS A 247 8.04 -3.83 -10.02
N VAL A 248 8.83 -3.81 -8.95
CA VAL A 248 8.63 -2.89 -7.82
C VAL A 248 9.89 -2.03 -7.66
N GLU A 249 9.71 -0.72 -7.66
CA GLU A 249 10.78 0.25 -7.41
C GLU A 249 10.40 1.12 -6.22
N ALA A 250 11.13 0.98 -5.12
CA ALA A 250 10.96 1.75 -3.91
C ALA A 250 12.16 2.69 -3.73
N ASN A 251 11.87 3.96 -3.53
CA ASN A 251 12.88 4.99 -3.32
C ASN A 251 12.55 5.80 -2.06
N SER A 252 13.56 6.19 -1.29
CA SER A 252 13.46 7.10 -0.16
C SER A 252 14.60 8.09 -0.20
N ILE A 253 14.36 9.33 0.29
CA ILE A 253 15.39 10.35 0.43
C ILE A 253 16.05 10.27 1.80
N GLU A 254 15.30 10.07 2.88
CA GLU A 254 15.82 10.14 4.26
C GLU A 254 15.83 8.77 4.96
N GLU A 255 14.77 8.00 4.86
CA GLU A 255 14.60 6.72 5.56
C GLU A 255 14.92 5.51 4.65
N ALA A 256 14.57 4.29 5.08
CA ALA A 256 14.72 3.11 4.26
C ALA A 256 13.81 3.14 3.02
N ALA A 257 14.28 2.62 1.89
CA ALA A 257 13.42 2.54 0.71
C ALA A 257 12.26 1.54 0.91
N ILE A 258 12.53 0.41 1.58
CA ILE A 258 11.53 -0.60 1.96
C ILE A 258 11.67 -0.90 3.44
N TRP A 259 10.56 -0.76 4.17
CA TRP A 259 10.45 -1.16 5.57
C TRP A 259 9.29 -2.11 5.80
N ALA A 260 9.50 -3.15 6.62
CA ALA A 260 8.41 -4.00 7.09
C ALA A 260 8.70 -4.48 8.52
N LYS A 261 7.68 -4.43 9.38
CA LYS A 261 7.83 -4.79 10.79
C LYS A 261 8.10 -6.28 10.99
N ASP A 262 7.26 -7.16 10.41
CA ASP A 262 7.29 -8.59 10.75
C ASP A 262 8.16 -9.40 9.78
N GLY A 263 8.21 -9.04 8.49
CA GLY A 263 9.06 -9.69 7.52
C GLY A 263 8.80 -9.24 6.08
N ILE A 264 9.74 -9.60 5.19
CA ILE A 264 9.66 -9.29 3.76
C ILE A 264 9.80 -10.59 2.97
N ASN A 265 8.84 -10.87 2.10
CA ASN A 265 8.87 -11.99 1.16
C ASN A 265 8.80 -11.49 -0.28
N ILE A 266 9.83 -11.74 -1.06
CA ILE A 266 9.92 -11.41 -2.49
C ILE A 266 9.95 -12.72 -3.27
N SER A 267 8.99 -12.93 -4.18
CA SER A 267 8.85 -14.23 -4.87
C SER A 267 8.23 -14.10 -6.26
N GLY A 268 8.02 -15.22 -6.94
CA GLY A 268 7.21 -15.34 -8.15
C GLY A 268 7.76 -14.62 -9.39
N GLY A 269 9.08 -14.50 -9.53
CA GLY A 269 9.71 -13.82 -10.66
C GLY A 269 9.77 -12.29 -10.53
N SER A 270 9.36 -11.74 -9.40
CA SER A 270 9.33 -10.29 -9.19
C SER A 270 10.73 -9.67 -9.23
N GLN A 271 10.79 -8.45 -9.76
CA GLN A 271 12.01 -7.65 -9.85
C GLN A 271 11.87 -6.44 -8.91
N VAL A 272 12.61 -6.47 -7.81
CA VAL A 272 12.55 -5.41 -6.80
C VAL A 272 13.82 -4.58 -6.84
N LYS A 273 13.65 -3.25 -6.92
CA LYS A 273 14.72 -2.29 -6.74
C LYS A 273 14.39 -1.41 -5.54
N ALA A 274 15.28 -1.36 -4.58
CA ALA A 274 15.18 -0.54 -3.39
C ALA A 274 16.37 0.43 -3.35
N ASN A 275 16.11 1.74 -3.30
CA ASN A 275 17.16 2.75 -3.28
C ASN A 275 16.87 3.78 -2.19
N SER A 276 17.75 3.90 -1.21
CA SER A 276 17.72 4.96 -0.20
C SER A 276 18.92 5.87 -0.39
N GLU A 277 18.64 7.18 -0.34
CA GLU A 277 19.67 8.23 -0.37
C GLU A 277 20.13 8.64 1.02
N GLY A 278 19.36 8.30 2.08
CA GLY A 278 19.62 8.69 3.47
C GLY A 278 20.05 7.55 4.39
N ASP A 279 19.49 6.35 4.22
CA ASP A 279 19.62 5.26 5.18
C ASP A 279 19.78 3.89 4.50
N LEU A 280 19.07 2.87 4.95
CA LEU A 280 19.10 1.50 4.43
C LEU A 280 18.23 1.36 3.17
N ALA A 281 18.60 0.49 2.24
CA ALA A 281 17.70 0.21 1.12
C ALA A 281 16.53 -0.67 1.57
N VAL A 282 16.79 -1.72 2.36
CA VAL A 282 15.78 -2.64 2.88
C VAL A 282 16.01 -2.85 4.36
N ASP A 283 14.97 -2.61 5.16
CA ASP A 283 14.97 -2.79 6.60
C ASP A 283 13.77 -3.63 7.06
N THR A 284 13.99 -4.60 7.95
CA THR A 284 12.92 -5.36 8.61
C THR A 284 13.32 -5.88 9.99
N GLU A 285 12.41 -5.76 10.95
CA GLU A 285 12.55 -6.41 12.25
C GLU A 285 12.34 -7.94 12.15
N GLY A 286 11.78 -8.41 11.05
CA GLY A 286 11.56 -9.80 10.74
C GLY A 286 12.70 -10.44 9.94
N SER A 287 12.32 -11.37 9.06
CA SER A 287 13.21 -12.03 8.10
C SER A 287 12.97 -11.50 6.69
N LEU A 288 14.02 -11.49 5.87
CA LEU A 288 13.92 -11.29 4.43
C LEU A 288 14.03 -12.64 3.73
N ALA A 289 13.02 -12.99 2.94
CA ALA A 289 13.06 -14.15 2.03
C ALA A 289 12.98 -13.68 0.58
N VAL A 290 13.91 -14.13 -0.28
CA VAL A 290 13.88 -13.90 -1.73
C VAL A 290 13.92 -15.27 -2.42
N THR A 291 12.82 -15.62 -3.10
CA THR A 291 12.65 -16.95 -3.72
C THR A 291 12.20 -16.81 -5.17
N ASN A 292 12.97 -17.35 -6.11
CA ASN A 292 12.68 -17.23 -7.55
C ASN A 292 12.40 -15.78 -7.98
N ALA A 293 13.24 -14.84 -7.52
CA ALA A 293 13.04 -13.40 -7.72
C ALA A 293 14.37 -12.64 -7.73
N SER A 294 14.33 -11.33 -8.01
CA SER A 294 15.50 -10.48 -7.93
C SER A 294 15.30 -9.29 -7.00
N LEU A 295 16.37 -8.95 -6.26
CA LEU A 295 16.45 -7.75 -5.42
C LEU A 295 17.75 -6.99 -5.72
N ASP A 296 17.61 -5.73 -6.11
CA ASP A 296 18.71 -4.76 -6.22
C ASP A 296 18.52 -3.69 -5.14
N ALA A 297 19.35 -3.73 -4.10
CA ALA A 297 19.25 -2.88 -2.92
C ALA A 297 20.47 -1.95 -2.84
N SER A 298 20.23 -0.64 -2.81
CA SER A 298 21.26 0.40 -2.69
C SER A 298 20.91 1.36 -1.54
N GLY A 299 21.70 1.37 -0.49
CA GLY A 299 21.54 2.25 0.67
C GLY A 299 22.81 3.01 0.99
N VAL A 300 22.74 3.87 2.00
CA VAL A 300 23.91 4.63 2.49
C VAL A 300 24.68 3.82 3.52
N GLU A 301 24.06 3.48 4.65
CA GLU A 301 24.71 2.72 5.71
C GLU A 301 24.75 1.23 5.43
N TYR A 302 23.58 0.65 5.10
CA TYR A 302 23.43 -0.76 4.73
C TYR A 302 22.53 -0.88 3.51
N GLY A 303 22.84 -1.81 2.63
CA GLY A 303 21.92 -2.14 1.55
C GLY A 303 20.73 -2.97 2.05
N VAL A 304 20.96 -3.92 2.98
CA VAL A 304 19.91 -4.78 3.55
C VAL A 304 20.17 -5.00 5.03
N TYR A 305 19.16 -4.79 5.85
CA TYR A 305 19.11 -5.19 7.24
C TYR A 305 17.87 -6.03 7.51
N ALA A 306 18.05 -7.24 8.06
CA ALA A 306 16.97 -8.14 8.45
C ALA A 306 17.30 -8.76 9.81
N TYR A 307 16.54 -8.39 10.84
CA TYR A 307 16.85 -8.76 12.23
C TYR A 307 16.81 -10.26 12.48
N LYS A 308 15.85 -10.99 11.90
CA LYS A 308 15.71 -12.45 12.08
C LYS A 308 16.45 -13.28 11.02
N GLY A 309 17.08 -12.62 10.05
CA GLY A 309 17.93 -13.28 9.05
C GLY A 309 17.41 -13.19 7.62
N VAL A 310 18.22 -13.69 6.69
CA VAL A 310 17.97 -13.65 5.24
C VAL A 310 17.96 -15.06 4.68
N THR A 311 16.95 -15.39 3.88
CA THR A 311 16.85 -16.64 3.11
C THR A 311 16.83 -16.32 1.63
N LEU A 312 17.71 -16.94 0.86
CA LEU A 312 17.81 -16.78 -0.60
C LEU A 312 17.65 -18.16 -1.25
N ASP A 313 16.67 -18.29 -2.14
CA ASP A 313 16.43 -19.52 -2.88
C ASP A 313 16.13 -19.20 -4.35
N HIS A 314 16.98 -19.68 -5.27
CA HIS A 314 16.90 -19.36 -6.71
C HIS A 314 16.78 -17.84 -6.96
N ALA A 315 17.51 -17.04 -6.17
CA ALA A 315 17.39 -15.58 -6.13
C ALA A 315 18.62 -14.90 -6.73
N THR A 316 18.42 -13.75 -7.37
CA THR A 316 19.49 -12.83 -7.74
C THR A 316 19.41 -11.61 -6.83
N VAL A 317 20.38 -11.45 -5.93
CA VAL A 317 20.41 -10.34 -5.00
C VAL A 317 21.68 -9.53 -5.18
N THR A 318 21.54 -8.25 -5.43
CA THR A 318 22.63 -7.27 -5.50
C THR A 318 22.45 -6.28 -4.37
N VAL A 319 23.49 -6.07 -3.58
CA VAL A 319 23.46 -5.12 -2.46
C VAL A 319 24.62 -4.16 -2.59
N ARG A 320 24.34 -2.86 -2.46
CA ARG A 320 25.33 -1.79 -2.52
C ARG A 320 25.19 -0.86 -1.33
N THR A 321 26.29 -0.29 -0.87
CA THR A 321 26.32 0.80 0.11
C THR A 321 27.23 1.92 -0.40
N SER A 322 26.87 3.16 -0.09
CA SER A 322 27.65 4.34 -0.49
C SER A 322 28.51 4.93 0.64
N ALA A 323 28.33 4.51 1.88
CA ALA A 323 29.13 5.02 3.00
C ALA A 323 30.60 4.57 2.88
N SER A 324 31.51 5.53 2.74
CA SER A 324 32.94 5.31 2.81
C SER A 324 33.36 5.14 4.28
N GLY A 325 33.24 3.93 4.85
CA GLY A 325 33.64 3.62 6.21
C GLY A 325 32.68 2.77 7.02
N GLY A 326 31.56 2.36 6.45
CA GLY A 326 30.62 1.43 7.07
C GLY A 326 31.29 0.09 7.37
N GLN A 327 31.35 -0.30 8.64
CA GLN A 327 31.88 -1.58 9.05
C GLN A 327 31.02 -2.72 8.50
N ALA A 328 31.54 -3.42 7.50
CA ALA A 328 31.01 -4.71 7.13
C ALA A 328 31.35 -5.70 8.24
N SER A 329 30.37 -6.04 9.08
CA SER A 329 30.52 -7.17 10.00
C SER A 329 29.82 -8.38 9.37
N PRO A 330 30.54 -9.36 8.84
CA PRO A 330 29.93 -10.60 8.37
C PRO A 330 29.71 -11.51 9.57
N SER A 331 28.48 -11.66 10.03
CA SER A 331 28.10 -12.83 10.79
C SER A 331 27.82 -13.97 9.82
N SER A 332 28.56 -15.08 9.95
CA SER A 332 28.41 -16.26 9.13
C SER A 332 27.01 -16.84 9.17
N PRO A 333 26.37 -17.14 8.02
CA PRO A 333 25.10 -17.85 8.02
C PRO A 333 25.35 -19.33 8.37
N THR A 334 24.85 -19.77 9.50
CA THR A 334 24.57 -21.19 9.73
C THR A 334 23.19 -21.48 9.16
N GLY A 335 23.12 -21.80 7.90
CA GLY A 335 21.91 -22.22 7.21
C GLY A 335 22.23 -23.41 6.30
N THR A 336 21.46 -24.46 6.45
CA THR A 336 21.51 -25.67 5.62
C THR A 336 21.32 -25.32 4.15
N THR A 337 22.39 -25.49 3.38
CA THR A 337 22.38 -25.36 1.93
C THR A 337 21.74 -26.61 1.32
N SER A 338 20.55 -26.46 0.73
CA SER A 338 20.12 -27.34 -0.34
C SER A 338 20.68 -26.81 -1.65
N SER A 339 21.42 -27.65 -2.34
CA SER A 339 22.20 -27.35 -3.51
C SER A 339 21.35 -26.95 -4.70
N SER A 340 21.51 -25.73 -5.20
CA SER A 340 21.44 -25.42 -6.61
C SER A 340 22.06 -24.05 -6.86
N LYS A 341 23.01 -24.07 -7.73
CA LYS A 341 23.84 -23.06 -8.38
C LYS A 341 23.59 -21.61 -8.01
N MET A 342 24.15 -21.18 -6.87
CA MET A 342 24.40 -19.76 -6.62
C MET A 342 25.52 -19.29 -7.57
N VAL A 343 25.27 -18.18 -8.25
CA VAL A 343 26.36 -17.38 -8.79
C VAL A 343 26.43 -16.10 -7.93
N PRO A 344 27.20 -16.11 -6.84
CA PRO A 344 27.47 -14.87 -6.13
C PRO A 344 28.65 -14.19 -6.83
N SER A 345 28.46 -13.04 -7.41
CA SER A 345 29.59 -12.18 -7.71
C SER A 345 30.05 -11.47 -6.43
N TRP A 346 30.74 -12.22 -5.57
CA TRP A 346 31.41 -11.66 -4.39
C TRP A 346 32.80 -11.24 -4.76
N THR A 347 33.09 -9.96 -4.84
CA THR A 347 34.46 -9.47 -4.85
C THR A 347 34.79 -8.98 -3.46
N ARG A 348 35.55 -9.80 -2.73
CA ARG A 348 36.04 -9.46 -1.38
C ARG A 348 37.31 -8.61 -1.53
N SER A 349 37.27 -7.34 -1.09
CA SER A 349 38.47 -6.58 -0.83
C SER A 349 38.67 -6.51 0.69
N GLN A 350 39.70 -7.20 1.19
CA GLN A 350 40.18 -7.07 2.56
C GLN A 350 41.21 -5.93 2.59
N LYS A 351 40.99 -4.95 3.45
CA LYS A 351 42.05 -4.13 3.99
C LYS A 351 41.87 -4.03 5.49
N GLU A 352 42.69 -4.80 6.19
CA GLU A 352 42.74 -4.80 7.66
C GLU A 352 43.20 -3.44 8.19
N SER A 353 42.50 -2.91 9.16
CA SER A 353 43.13 -2.10 10.21
C SER A 353 42.40 -2.32 11.53
N SER A 354 43.16 -2.89 12.45
CA SER A 354 42.81 -3.21 13.82
C SER A 354 42.57 -1.96 14.66
N GLN A 355 41.38 -1.85 15.26
CA GLN A 355 41.19 -1.23 16.59
C GLN A 355 39.93 -1.79 17.23
N LEU A 356 40.13 -2.71 18.16
CA LEU A 356 39.14 -3.17 19.14
C LEU A 356 38.86 -2.08 20.15
N ARG A 357 37.63 -1.64 20.30
CA ARG A 357 37.11 -1.06 21.54
C ARG A 357 36.01 -1.94 22.10
N SER A 358 36.25 -2.41 23.29
CA SER A 358 35.37 -3.23 24.11
C SER A 358 34.11 -2.47 24.53
N LEU A 359 32.94 -3.05 24.23
CA LEU A 359 31.66 -2.70 24.87
C LEU A 359 31.26 -3.85 25.80
N PRO A 360 30.59 -3.56 26.95
CA PRO A 360 30.28 -4.60 27.93
C PRO A 360 29.17 -5.54 27.46
N GLU A 361 29.37 -6.81 27.69
CA GLU A 361 28.44 -7.90 27.49
C GLU A 361 27.18 -7.75 28.34
N THR A 362 26.01 -7.69 27.72
CA THR A 362 24.76 -8.18 28.32
C THR A 362 24.09 -9.13 27.33
N THR A 363 24.06 -10.33 27.75
CA THR A 363 23.48 -11.57 27.29
C THR A 363 22.21 -11.49 26.45
N SER A 364 22.26 -11.89 25.17
CA SER A 364 21.38 -12.86 24.50
C SER A 364 21.88 -13.13 23.07
N PRO A 365 21.97 -14.37 22.58
CA PRO A 365 22.46 -14.65 21.23
C PRO A 365 21.36 -14.48 20.20
N THR A 366 21.22 -13.30 19.64
CA THR A 366 20.43 -13.06 18.45
C THR A 366 21.36 -12.79 17.29
N SER A 367 21.37 -13.68 16.33
CA SER A 367 22.19 -13.59 15.12
C SER A 367 21.68 -12.44 14.26
N ARG A 368 22.45 -11.37 14.15
CA ARG A 368 22.22 -10.27 13.22
C ARG A 368 22.95 -10.57 11.92
N VAL A 369 22.24 -10.54 10.79
CA VAL A 369 22.84 -10.65 9.47
C VAL A 369 22.78 -9.30 8.79
N ALA A 370 23.94 -8.64 8.69
CA ALA A 370 24.12 -7.47 7.86
C ALA A 370 24.91 -7.87 6.62
N ILE A 371 24.40 -7.60 5.43
CA ILE A 371 25.10 -7.86 4.17
C ILE A 371 25.60 -6.51 3.64
N SER A 372 26.90 -6.32 3.63
CA SER A 372 27.57 -5.13 3.12
C SER A 372 28.50 -5.49 1.95
N THR A 373 28.50 -4.70 0.89
CA THR A 373 29.43 -4.83 -0.24
C THR A 373 30.18 -3.51 -0.46
N SER A 374 31.49 -3.61 -0.76
CA SER A 374 32.35 -2.45 -0.98
C SER A 374 32.08 -1.77 -2.33
N ALA A 375 32.02 -0.44 -2.33
CA ALA A 375 32.01 0.37 -3.54
C ALA A 375 33.36 0.32 -4.24
N THR A 376 33.38 0.12 -5.57
CA THR A 376 34.54 0.39 -6.43
C THR A 376 34.49 1.87 -6.82
N PRO A 377 35.55 2.66 -6.58
CA PRO A 377 35.55 4.04 -7.07
C PRO A 377 35.70 4.03 -8.59
N LEU A 378 34.78 4.68 -9.29
CA LEU A 378 34.91 5.01 -10.71
C LEU A 378 36.09 5.97 -10.85
N SER A 379 37.23 5.50 -11.36
CA SER A 379 38.29 6.35 -11.84
C SER A 379 37.80 7.08 -13.10
N ARG A 380 37.77 8.41 -13.04
CA ARG A 380 37.62 9.26 -14.21
C ARG A 380 38.82 9.05 -15.13
N LEU A 381 38.53 8.74 -16.35
CA LEU A 381 39.34 9.10 -17.51
C LEU A 381 38.70 10.26 -18.21
#